data_544c9c9fd0bdf512d411037e418432d9
#
_entry.id   544c9c9fd0bdf512d411037e418432d9
#
_cell.length_a   1.000
_cell.length_b   1.000
_cell.length_c   1.000
_cell.angle_alpha   90.00
_cell.angle_beta   90.00
_cell.angle_gamma   90.00
#
_symmetry.space_group_name_H-M   'P 1'
#
loop_
_entity.id
_entity.type
_entity.pdbx_description
1 polymer ?
#
loop_
_entity_poly.entity_id
_entity_poly.type
_entity_poly.pdbx_seq_one_letter_code
_entity_poly.pdbx_strand_id
1 'polypeptide(L)'
;MSKKIYLVEDEINLNLLLEKYLEREGYEVTTFSTGNPAIARIKDMPDLWILDIMLPDVDGYEIIKAIKAFNKNTPVIFMSARNEELDRVVGLELGSDDYLSKPFLPRELIIRTNKLLERISGTNKADVTSISDDLNMAGYCISKKQRTVFIGSDEIVLTKKEFELLYYFIENKNNLVSREQILDNVWGDDYFGSDRVVDDVIRRLRKKIDKFTIETVYGYGYKLVYKS
;
A
#
# COMPACT_ATOMS: atom_id res chain seq x y z
N MET A 1 11.36 14.60 -18.11
CA MET A 1 10.78 15.78 -17.46
C MET A 1 10.54 15.39 -16.01
N SER A 2 10.83 16.30 -15.07
CA SER A 2 10.53 16.08 -13.65
C SER A 2 9.02 16.06 -13.46
N LYS A 3 8.51 15.18 -12.59
CA LYS A 3 7.09 15.07 -12.26
C LYS A 3 6.70 16.18 -11.28
N LYS A 4 5.54 16.80 -11.49
CA LYS A 4 5.03 17.88 -10.65
C LYS A 4 4.10 17.34 -9.56
N ILE A 5 4.40 17.67 -8.30
CA ILE A 5 3.61 17.28 -7.15
C ILE A 5 3.08 18.52 -6.43
N TYR A 6 1.79 18.55 -6.13
CA TYR A 6 1.19 19.55 -5.28
C TYR A 6 0.92 18.95 -3.89
N LEU A 7 1.52 19.57 -2.87
CA LEU A 7 1.42 19.15 -1.46
C LEU A 7 0.61 20.18 -0.68
N VAL A 8 -0.47 19.77 -0.06
CA VAL A 8 -1.33 20.61 0.78
C VAL A 8 -1.29 20.10 2.21
N GLU A 9 -0.67 20.85 3.11
CA GLU A 9 -0.44 20.50 4.51
C GLU A 9 -0.31 21.77 5.32
N ASP A 10 -1.11 21.94 6.37
CA ASP A 10 -1.14 23.17 7.18
C ASP A 10 -0.03 23.22 8.23
N GLU A 11 0.48 22.08 8.67
CA GLU A 11 1.60 22.03 9.60
C GLU A 11 2.91 22.39 8.88
N ILE A 12 3.39 23.63 9.07
CA ILE A 12 4.53 24.21 8.34
C ILE A 12 5.78 23.31 8.41
N ASN A 13 6.09 22.74 9.58
CA ASN A 13 7.28 21.90 9.74
C ASN A 13 7.17 20.59 8.95
N LEU A 14 6.00 19.95 8.97
CA LEU A 14 5.73 18.75 8.21
C LEU A 14 5.74 19.04 6.71
N ASN A 15 5.10 20.12 6.29
CA ASN A 15 5.07 20.59 4.90
C ASN A 15 6.49 20.74 4.33
N LEU A 16 7.35 21.53 5.00
CA LEU A 16 8.74 21.74 4.61
C LEU A 16 9.59 20.46 4.64
N LEU A 17 9.31 19.55 5.58
CA LEU A 17 10.00 18.27 5.65
C LEU A 17 9.66 17.39 4.45
N LEU A 18 8.37 17.25 4.15
CA LEU A 18 7.88 16.42 3.03
C LEU A 18 8.33 16.99 1.68
N GLU A 19 8.27 18.31 1.49
CA GLU A 19 8.80 19.00 0.31
C GLU A 19 10.25 18.58 0.04
N LYS A 20 11.14 18.71 1.03
CA LYS A 20 12.56 18.35 0.89
C LYS A 20 12.78 16.87 0.57
N TYR A 21 11.97 15.97 1.13
CA TYR A 21 12.07 14.56 0.82
C TYR A 21 11.64 14.26 -0.62
N LEU A 22 10.55 14.87 -1.08
CA LEU A 22 10.06 14.71 -2.45
C LEU A 22 11.02 15.32 -3.47
N GLU A 23 11.57 16.52 -3.21
CA GLU A 23 12.57 17.16 -4.07
C GLU A 23 13.85 16.32 -4.22
N ARG A 24 14.30 15.65 -3.14
CA ARG A 24 15.46 14.74 -3.19
C ARG A 24 15.25 13.55 -4.11
N GLU A 25 14.01 13.12 -4.31
CA GLU A 25 13.63 12.07 -5.26
C GLU A 25 13.51 12.60 -6.71
N GLY A 26 13.75 13.90 -6.92
CA GLY A 26 13.75 14.53 -8.24
C GLY A 26 12.40 15.07 -8.69
N TYR A 27 11.43 15.21 -7.80
CA TYR A 27 10.14 15.82 -8.07
C TYR A 27 10.20 17.34 -8.03
N GLU A 28 9.36 18.00 -8.84
CA GLU A 28 9.08 19.43 -8.74
C GLU A 28 7.90 19.64 -7.80
N VAL A 29 8.14 20.17 -6.60
CA VAL A 29 7.11 20.26 -5.56
C VAL A 29 6.59 21.69 -5.45
N THR A 30 5.28 21.85 -5.37
CA THR A 30 4.62 23.11 -5.00
C THR A 30 3.80 22.86 -3.75
N THR A 31 4.06 23.64 -2.71
CA THR A 31 3.43 23.47 -1.40
C THR A 31 2.36 24.54 -1.14
N PHE A 32 1.33 24.14 -0.41
CA PHE A 32 0.24 25.00 0.06
C PHE A 32 0.01 24.72 1.55
N SER A 33 -0.17 25.77 2.35
CA SER A 33 -0.53 25.64 3.77
C SER A 33 -2.04 25.73 4.01
N THR A 34 -2.82 25.98 2.96
CA THR A 34 -4.29 26.07 3.02
C THR A 34 -4.89 25.58 1.71
N GLY A 35 -6.17 25.18 1.73
CA GLY A 35 -6.80 24.54 0.59
C GLY A 35 -7.28 25.49 -0.50
N ASN A 36 -7.75 26.70 -0.17
CA ASN A 36 -8.25 27.62 -1.19
C ASN A 36 -7.21 28.02 -2.25
N PRO A 37 -5.96 28.37 -1.91
CA PRO A 37 -4.89 28.58 -2.89
C PRO A 37 -4.61 27.33 -3.74
N ALA A 38 -4.70 26.13 -3.15
CA ALA A 38 -4.51 24.87 -3.87
C ALA A 38 -5.63 24.64 -4.90
N ILE A 39 -6.90 24.87 -4.53
CA ILE A 39 -8.05 24.78 -5.43
C ILE A 39 -7.89 25.72 -6.64
N ALA A 40 -7.40 26.95 -6.43
CA ALA A 40 -7.17 27.90 -7.51
C ALA A 40 -6.17 27.41 -8.57
N ARG A 41 -5.32 26.44 -8.21
CA ARG A 41 -4.26 25.87 -9.05
C ARG A 41 -4.61 24.50 -9.67
N ILE A 42 -5.87 24.02 -9.55
CA ILE A 42 -6.30 22.73 -10.12
C ILE A 42 -6.05 22.64 -11.63
N LYS A 43 -6.18 23.77 -12.35
CA LYS A 43 -5.98 23.86 -13.80
C LYS A 43 -4.54 23.62 -14.24
N ASP A 44 -3.56 23.71 -13.33
CA ASP A 44 -2.15 23.47 -13.63
C ASP A 44 -1.84 21.99 -13.90
N MET A 45 -2.77 21.09 -13.56
CA MET A 45 -2.72 19.64 -13.79
C MET A 45 -1.38 19.02 -13.34
N PRO A 46 -1.03 19.08 -12.05
CA PRO A 46 0.13 18.38 -11.56
C PRO A 46 0.00 16.86 -11.77
N ASP A 47 1.12 16.16 -11.76
CA ASP A 47 1.15 14.69 -11.90
C ASP A 47 0.56 13.98 -10.67
N LEU A 48 0.57 14.62 -9.50
CA LEU A 48 0.06 14.07 -8.24
C LEU A 48 -0.33 15.19 -7.28
N TRP A 49 -1.42 14.96 -6.55
CA TRP A 49 -1.79 15.72 -5.36
C TRP A 49 -1.56 14.89 -4.11
N ILE A 50 -0.96 15.50 -3.08
CA ILE A 50 -0.83 14.97 -1.73
C ILE A 50 -1.60 15.93 -0.82
N LEU A 51 -2.67 15.47 -0.19
CA LEU A 51 -3.62 16.32 0.52
C LEU A 51 -3.76 15.89 1.97
N ASP A 52 -3.60 16.84 2.90
CA ASP A 52 -4.17 16.66 4.23
C ASP A 52 -5.69 16.78 4.16
N ILE A 53 -6.40 15.98 4.92
CA ILE A 53 -7.85 16.07 5.06
C ILE A 53 -8.23 17.25 5.94
N MET A 54 -7.49 17.49 7.02
CA MET A 54 -7.81 18.52 8.02
C MET A 54 -7.05 19.81 7.73
N LEU A 55 -7.64 20.68 6.91
CA LEU A 55 -7.08 22.00 6.61
C LEU A 55 -7.92 23.11 7.27
N PRO A 56 -7.33 24.27 7.58
CA PRO A 56 -8.00 25.30 8.36
C PRO A 56 -9.12 26.06 7.62
N ASP A 57 -9.12 26.04 6.30
CA ASP A 57 -10.01 26.85 5.46
C ASP A 57 -11.01 26.05 4.65
N VAL A 58 -10.65 24.84 4.20
CA VAL A 58 -11.51 23.96 3.42
C VAL A 58 -11.11 22.51 3.67
N ASP A 59 -12.09 21.61 3.77
CA ASP A 59 -11.85 20.18 3.98
C ASP A 59 -11.18 19.56 2.74
N GLY A 60 -10.17 18.69 2.97
CA GLY A 60 -9.48 17.97 1.90
C GLY A 60 -10.42 17.15 1.00
N TYR A 61 -11.59 16.74 1.52
CA TYR A 61 -12.63 16.09 0.72
C TYR A 61 -13.28 17.01 -0.32
N GLU A 62 -13.36 18.30 -0.05
CA GLU A 62 -13.84 19.27 -1.04
C GLU A 62 -12.80 19.51 -2.12
N ILE A 63 -11.53 19.52 -1.74
CA ILE A 63 -10.42 19.66 -2.69
C ILE A 63 -10.40 18.48 -3.67
N ILE A 64 -10.49 17.22 -3.19
CA ILE A 64 -10.50 16.07 -4.08
C ILE A 64 -11.72 16.06 -5.00
N LYS A 65 -12.90 16.44 -4.51
CA LYS A 65 -14.10 16.57 -5.37
C LYS A 65 -13.85 17.55 -6.52
N ALA A 66 -13.25 18.72 -6.22
CA ALA A 66 -12.91 19.71 -7.23
C ALA A 66 -11.86 19.19 -8.23
N ILE A 67 -10.81 18.49 -7.74
CA ILE A 67 -9.79 17.86 -8.60
C ILE A 67 -10.43 16.82 -9.52
N LYS A 68 -11.24 15.90 -8.96
CA LYS A 68 -11.86 14.80 -9.74
C LYS A 68 -12.98 15.29 -10.66
N ALA A 69 -13.64 16.39 -10.33
CA ALA A 69 -14.58 17.05 -11.23
C ALA A 69 -13.87 17.68 -12.45
N PHE A 70 -12.67 18.20 -12.26
CA PHE A 70 -11.86 18.78 -13.34
C PHE A 70 -11.20 17.67 -14.18
N ASN A 71 -10.55 16.70 -13.53
CA ASN A 71 -9.95 15.54 -14.20
C ASN A 71 -10.00 14.31 -13.29
N LYS A 72 -10.84 13.34 -13.62
CA LYS A 72 -11.02 12.09 -12.84
C LYS A 72 -9.76 11.25 -12.69
N ASN A 73 -8.83 11.37 -13.65
CA ASN A 73 -7.62 10.57 -13.69
C ASN A 73 -6.45 11.21 -12.92
N THR A 74 -6.61 12.41 -12.39
CA THR A 74 -5.56 13.05 -11.59
C THR A 74 -5.35 12.27 -10.28
N PRO A 75 -4.14 11.75 -10.02
CA PRO A 75 -3.89 10.94 -8.83
C PRO A 75 -3.86 11.79 -7.56
N VAL A 76 -4.38 11.20 -6.47
CA VAL A 76 -4.47 11.85 -5.17
C VAL A 76 -4.08 10.88 -4.06
N ILE A 77 -3.15 11.28 -3.19
CA ILE A 77 -2.83 10.61 -1.93
C ILE A 77 -3.40 11.47 -0.80
N PHE A 78 -4.20 10.89 0.08
CA PHE A 78 -4.59 11.54 1.32
C PHE A 78 -3.60 11.28 2.45
N MET A 79 -3.38 12.30 3.28
CA MET A 79 -2.75 12.21 4.59
C MET A 79 -3.78 12.57 5.66
N SER A 80 -3.89 11.83 6.75
CA SER A 80 -4.84 12.16 7.81
C SER A 80 -4.41 11.63 9.17
N ALA A 81 -4.70 12.42 10.22
CA ALA A 81 -4.59 12.00 11.62
C ALA A 81 -5.79 11.15 12.09
N ARG A 82 -6.86 11.10 11.33
CA ARG A 82 -8.04 10.31 11.64
C ARG A 82 -7.81 8.85 11.28
N ASN A 83 -7.79 7.99 12.30
CA ASN A 83 -7.64 6.54 12.17
C ASN A 83 -8.99 5.82 11.94
N GLU A 84 -10.05 6.51 11.59
CA GLU A 84 -11.36 5.88 11.41
C GLU A 84 -11.40 5.15 10.06
N GLU A 85 -11.79 3.87 10.12
CA GLU A 85 -12.04 3.06 8.90
C GLU A 85 -13.04 3.76 7.96
N LEU A 86 -13.92 4.59 8.51
CA LEU A 86 -14.86 5.43 7.79
C LEU A 86 -14.17 6.47 6.88
N ASP A 87 -13.16 7.19 7.38
CA ASP A 87 -12.48 8.23 6.58
C ASP A 87 -11.71 7.63 5.39
N ARG A 88 -11.17 6.42 5.59
CA ARG A 88 -10.53 5.67 4.52
C ARG A 88 -11.54 5.22 3.45
N VAL A 89 -12.72 4.78 3.86
CA VAL A 89 -13.81 4.39 2.94
C VAL A 89 -14.30 5.62 2.17
N VAL A 90 -14.56 6.73 2.84
CA VAL A 90 -14.98 8.00 2.21
C VAL A 90 -13.91 8.50 1.23
N GLY A 91 -12.62 8.46 1.59
CA GLY A 91 -11.54 8.85 0.70
C GLY A 91 -11.51 8.01 -0.58
N LEU A 92 -11.69 6.70 -0.47
CA LEU A 92 -11.75 5.78 -1.61
C LEU A 92 -13.00 6.01 -2.48
N GLU A 93 -14.18 6.25 -1.88
CA GLU A 93 -15.40 6.58 -2.62
C GLU A 93 -15.29 7.90 -3.39
N LEU A 94 -14.56 8.88 -2.85
CA LEU A 94 -14.28 10.15 -3.50
C LEU A 94 -13.21 10.04 -4.60
N GLY A 95 -12.57 8.87 -4.73
CA GLY A 95 -11.62 8.56 -5.79
C GLY A 95 -10.17 8.88 -5.45
N SER A 96 -9.78 8.88 -4.15
CA SER A 96 -8.36 8.89 -3.80
C SER A 96 -7.70 7.60 -4.25
N ASP A 97 -6.44 7.71 -4.67
CA ASP A 97 -5.67 6.58 -5.18
C ASP A 97 -4.87 5.88 -4.08
N ASP A 98 -4.56 6.58 -2.97
CA ASP A 98 -3.93 6.03 -1.77
C ASP A 98 -4.26 6.87 -0.54
N TYR A 99 -4.00 6.31 0.65
CA TYR A 99 -4.27 6.91 1.96
C TYR A 99 -3.13 6.62 2.93
N LEU A 100 -2.66 7.65 3.64
CA LEU A 100 -1.56 7.57 4.58
C LEU A 100 -1.98 8.12 5.95
N SER A 101 -1.99 7.27 6.99
CA SER A 101 -2.36 7.68 8.35
C SER A 101 -1.21 8.41 9.04
N LYS A 102 -1.47 9.58 9.64
CA LYS A 102 -0.56 10.26 10.55
C LYS A 102 -0.62 9.59 11.94
N PRO A 103 0.53 9.38 12.64
CA PRO A 103 1.89 9.72 12.23
C PRO A 103 2.49 8.69 11.25
N PHE A 104 3.26 9.14 10.27
CA PHE A 104 3.95 8.30 9.30
C PHE A 104 5.42 8.72 9.14
N LEU A 105 6.23 7.83 8.59
CA LEU A 105 7.61 8.20 8.22
C LEU A 105 7.60 8.85 6.83
N PRO A 106 8.35 9.96 6.60
CA PRO A 106 8.44 10.61 5.28
C PRO A 106 8.81 9.63 4.16
N ARG A 107 9.63 8.62 4.46
CA ARG A 107 9.99 7.56 3.51
C ARG A 107 8.79 6.73 3.04
N GLU A 108 7.78 6.55 3.89
CA GLU A 108 6.55 5.83 3.48
C GLU A 108 5.80 6.61 2.40
N LEU A 109 5.64 7.93 2.58
CA LEU A 109 5.04 8.79 1.56
C LEU A 109 5.81 8.69 0.23
N ILE A 110 7.15 8.73 0.27
CA ILE A 110 7.98 8.60 -0.93
C ILE A 110 7.73 7.27 -1.66
N ILE A 111 7.72 6.16 -0.94
CA ILE A 111 7.46 4.83 -1.52
C ILE A 111 6.09 4.78 -2.21
N ARG A 112 5.05 5.34 -1.57
CA ARG A 112 3.69 5.39 -2.12
C ARG A 112 3.60 6.29 -3.35
N THR A 113 4.24 7.47 -3.28
CA THR A 113 4.33 8.42 -4.40
C THR A 113 4.99 7.78 -5.63
N ASN A 114 6.15 7.14 -5.46
CA ASN A 114 6.86 6.47 -6.55
C ASN A 114 5.99 5.38 -7.19
N LYS A 115 5.42 4.48 -6.38
CA LYS A 115 4.55 3.40 -6.87
C LYS A 115 3.33 3.92 -7.64
N LEU A 116 2.69 4.98 -7.14
CA LEU A 116 1.51 5.55 -7.78
C LEU A 116 1.86 6.19 -9.12
N LEU A 117 2.91 7.00 -9.17
CA LEU A 117 3.35 7.68 -10.39
C LEU A 117 3.90 6.71 -11.45
N GLU A 118 4.61 5.64 -11.06
CA GLU A 118 5.04 4.57 -11.96
C GLU A 118 3.85 3.86 -12.61
N ARG A 119 2.84 3.49 -11.82
CA ARG A 119 1.61 2.86 -12.31
C ARG A 119 0.91 3.69 -13.38
N ILE A 120 0.88 5.02 -13.22
CA ILE A 120 0.15 5.93 -14.10
C ILE A 120 0.97 6.28 -15.36
N SER A 121 2.31 6.36 -15.22
CA SER A 121 3.17 6.75 -16.34
C SER A 121 3.27 5.72 -17.46
N GLY A 122 2.74 4.50 -17.28
CA GLY A 122 2.76 3.46 -18.31
C GLY A 122 4.18 3.09 -18.78
N THR A 123 5.21 3.51 -18.07
CA THR A 123 6.60 3.19 -18.38
C THR A 123 6.92 1.77 -17.92
N ASN A 124 6.24 0.80 -18.56
CA ASN A 124 6.72 -0.58 -18.62
C ASN A 124 7.98 -0.60 -19.49
N LYS A 125 9.13 -0.14 -18.98
CA LYS A 125 10.38 -0.73 -19.41
C LYS A 125 10.38 -2.14 -18.82
N ALA A 126 10.33 -3.11 -19.71
CA ALA A 126 10.56 -4.50 -19.42
C ALA A 126 11.89 -4.64 -18.66
N ASP A 127 11.80 -4.70 -17.35
CA ASP A 127 12.71 -5.37 -16.45
C ASP A 127 11.87 -5.70 -15.21
N VAL A 128 11.38 -6.91 -15.24
CA VAL A 128 10.95 -7.80 -14.16
C VAL A 128 10.85 -7.14 -12.80
N THR A 129 9.71 -6.58 -12.48
CA THR A 129 8.81 -6.78 -11.34
C THR A 129 7.72 -5.70 -11.28
N SER A 130 6.89 -5.61 -12.34
CA SER A 130 5.55 -5.03 -12.18
C SER A 130 4.72 -6.02 -11.39
N ILE A 131 4.70 -5.87 -10.08
CA ILE A 131 3.68 -6.51 -9.28
C ILE A 131 2.38 -5.76 -9.59
N SER A 132 1.61 -6.25 -10.59
CA SER A 132 0.16 -6.23 -10.47
C SER A 132 -0.13 -6.66 -9.03
N ASP A 133 -1.09 -6.06 -8.32
CA ASP A 133 -1.54 -6.54 -7.01
C ASP A 133 -1.95 -8.04 -7.06
N ASP A 134 -1.94 -8.62 -8.24
CA ASP A 134 -2.16 -10.02 -8.55
C ASP A 134 -0.82 -10.70 -8.87
N LEU A 135 -0.32 -11.45 -7.91
CA LEU A 135 0.87 -12.28 -8.07
C LEU A 135 0.48 -13.58 -8.80
N ASN A 136 0.95 -13.72 -10.05
CA ASN A 136 0.83 -14.98 -10.76
C ASN A 136 2.03 -15.87 -10.44
N MET A 137 1.83 -16.91 -9.61
CA MET A 137 2.90 -17.72 -9.07
C MET A 137 2.51 -19.17 -8.94
N ALA A 138 3.28 -20.09 -9.53
CA ALA A 138 3.01 -21.52 -9.54
C ALA A 138 1.59 -21.88 -10.05
N GLY A 139 1.01 -21.04 -10.93
CA GLY A 139 -0.35 -21.23 -11.45
C GLY A 139 -1.45 -20.70 -10.53
N TYR A 140 -1.10 -20.06 -9.42
CA TYR A 140 -2.02 -19.26 -8.61
C TYR A 140 -2.02 -17.81 -9.06
N CYS A 141 -3.21 -17.21 -9.11
CA CYS A 141 -3.41 -15.76 -9.21
C CYS A 141 -3.79 -15.25 -7.81
N ILE A 142 -2.95 -14.44 -7.21
CA ILE A 142 -3.09 -13.99 -5.82
C ILE A 142 -3.24 -12.48 -5.82
N SER A 143 -4.43 -11.99 -5.45
CA SER A 143 -4.72 -10.56 -5.35
C SER A 143 -4.56 -10.07 -3.92
N LYS A 144 -3.55 -9.22 -3.68
CA LYS A 144 -3.35 -8.57 -2.37
C LYS A 144 -4.52 -7.65 -2.03
N LYS A 145 -5.00 -6.91 -3.03
CA LYS A 145 -6.06 -5.92 -2.87
C LYS A 145 -7.41 -6.57 -2.51
N GLN A 146 -7.75 -7.64 -3.21
CA GLN A 146 -9.00 -8.36 -2.99
C GLN A 146 -8.89 -9.43 -1.91
N ARG A 147 -7.67 -9.78 -1.48
CA ARG A 147 -7.36 -10.89 -0.56
C ARG A 147 -7.92 -12.23 -1.05
N THR A 148 -7.84 -12.45 -2.37
CA THR A 148 -8.32 -13.66 -3.05
C THR A 148 -7.17 -14.43 -3.64
N VAL A 149 -7.35 -15.74 -3.76
CA VAL A 149 -6.41 -16.67 -4.41
C VAL A 149 -7.21 -17.53 -5.39
N PHE A 150 -6.79 -17.56 -6.63
CA PHE A 150 -7.40 -18.39 -7.67
C PHE A 150 -6.39 -19.38 -8.24
N ILE A 151 -6.87 -20.55 -8.67
CA ILE A 151 -6.15 -21.48 -9.51
C ILE A 151 -7.00 -21.76 -10.75
N GLY A 152 -6.56 -21.24 -11.91
CA GLY A 152 -7.42 -21.19 -13.09
C GLY A 152 -8.67 -20.33 -12.84
N SER A 153 -9.85 -20.96 -12.90
CA SER A 153 -11.15 -20.33 -12.58
C SER A 153 -11.62 -20.54 -11.13
N ASP A 154 -10.95 -21.39 -10.37
CA ASP A 154 -11.42 -21.80 -9.06
C ASP A 154 -10.83 -20.94 -7.95
N GLU A 155 -11.70 -20.37 -7.12
CA GLU A 155 -11.27 -19.59 -5.95
C GLU A 155 -10.90 -20.51 -4.79
N ILE A 156 -9.71 -20.29 -4.20
CA ILE A 156 -9.27 -20.94 -2.97
C ILE A 156 -9.66 -20.07 -1.80
N VAL A 157 -10.68 -20.49 -1.07
CA VAL A 157 -11.18 -19.75 0.10
C VAL A 157 -10.18 -19.85 1.25
N LEU A 158 -9.51 -18.74 1.54
CA LEU A 158 -8.62 -18.57 2.68
C LEU A 158 -9.25 -17.67 3.74
N THR A 159 -9.03 -18.00 5.01
CA THR A 159 -9.32 -17.07 6.10
C THR A 159 -8.33 -15.89 6.06
N LYS A 160 -8.67 -14.78 6.73
CA LYS A 160 -7.79 -13.59 6.81
C LYS A 160 -6.35 -13.97 7.18
N LYS A 161 -6.15 -14.77 8.23
CA LYS A 161 -4.83 -15.19 8.72
C LYS A 161 -4.11 -16.16 7.78
N GLU A 162 -4.83 -17.04 7.11
CA GLU A 162 -4.25 -17.92 6.08
C GLU A 162 -3.75 -17.11 4.88
N PHE A 163 -4.52 -16.10 4.45
CA PHE A 163 -4.10 -15.22 3.37
C PHE A 163 -2.89 -14.36 3.75
N GLU A 164 -2.91 -13.71 4.93
CA GLU A 164 -1.80 -12.90 5.43
C GLU A 164 -0.52 -13.72 5.55
N LEU A 165 -0.62 -14.95 6.06
CA LEU A 165 0.49 -15.88 6.18
C LEU A 165 1.03 -16.33 4.81
N LEU A 166 0.16 -16.69 3.87
CA LEU A 166 0.56 -17.03 2.50
C LEU A 166 1.31 -15.86 1.85
N TYR A 167 0.75 -14.66 1.97
CA TYR A 167 1.32 -13.47 1.38
C TYR A 167 2.70 -13.14 1.99
N TYR A 168 2.84 -13.26 3.30
CA TYR A 168 4.11 -13.08 4.01
C TYR A 168 5.18 -14.08 3.53
N PHE A 169 4.81 -15.35 3.34
CA PHE A 169 5.71 -16.35 2.78
C PHE A 169 6.13 -16.05 1.34
N ILE A 170 5.23 -15.51 0.53
CA ILE A 170 5.53 -15.12 -0.85
C ILE A 170 6.52 -13.96 -0.90
N GLU A 171 6.33 -12.94 -0.07
CA GLU A 171 7.28 -11.82 0.06
C GLU A 171 8.67 -12.29 0.54
N ASN A 172 8.70 -13.35 1.34
CA ASN A 172 9.92 -13.96 1.88
C ASN A 172 10.27 -15.30 1.20
N LYS A 173 9.90 -15.47 -0.07
CA LYS A 173 10.14 -16.73 -0.77
C LYS A 173 11.62 -17.13 -0.73
N ASN A 174 11.85 -18.43 -0.58
CA ASN A 174 13.18 -19.04 -0.45
C ASN A 174 13.99 -18.60 0.79
N ASN A 175 13.46 -17.70 1.62
CA ASN A 175 14.07 -17.33 2.89
C ASN A 175 13.48 -18.18 4.02
N LEU A 176 14.33 -18.49 4.99
CA LEU A 176 13.90 -19.09 6.23
C LEU A 176 13.33 -18.00 7.14
N VAL A 177 12.09 -18.19 7.61
CA VAL A 177 11.42 -17.28 8.54
C VAL A 177 11.13 -17.98 9.86
N SER A 178 11.47 -17.36 10.97
CA SER A 178 11.22 -17.91 12.30
C SER A 178 9.75 -17.81 12.70
N ARG A 179 9.33 -18.58 13.72
CA ARG A 179 7.98 -18.47 14.29
C ARG A 179 7.69 -17.09 14.84
N GLU A 180 8.67 -16.48 15.51
CA GLU A 180 8.58 -15.11 16.03
C GLU A 180 8.35 -14.10 14.89
N GLN A 181 9.19 -14.15 13.86
CA GLN A 181 9.03 -13.28 12.70
C GLN A 181 7.65 -13.41 12.03
N ILE A 182 7.13 -14.64 11.93
CA ILE A 182 5.79 -14.89 11.41
C ILE A 182 4.74 -14.29 12.35
N LEU A 183 4.91 -14.47 13.67
CA LEU A 183 3.96 -13.96 14.66
C LEU A 183 3.89 -12.43 14.60
N ASP A 184 5.01 -11.75 14.66
CA ASP A 184 5.11 -10.29 14.63
C ASP A 184 4.51 -9.70 13.35
N ASN A 185 4.82 -10.29 12.19
CA ASN A 185 4.39 -9.76 10.91
C ASN A 185 2.93 -10.11 10.52
N VAL A 186 2.40 -11.24 11.00
CA VAL A 186 1.06 -11.71 10.64
C VAL A 186 0.03 -11.45 11.74
N TRP A 187 0.43 -11.50 13.02
CA TRP A 187 -0.46 -11.24 14.15
C TRP A 187 -0.25 -9.87 14.79
N GLY A 188 0.96 -9.29 14.66
CA GLY A 188 1.34 -7.99 15.24
C GLY A 188 1.88 -8.11 16.66
N ASP A 189 2.53 -7.02 17.12
CA ASP A 189 3.22 -6.94 18.41
C ASP A 189 2.27 -7.10 19.62
N ASP A 190 0.97 -6.87 19.44
CA ASP A 190 -0.05 -6.99 20.48
C ASP A 190 -0.59 -8.42 20.67
N TYR A 191 0.00 -9.41 20.00
CA TYR A 191 -0.45 -10.79 20.12
C TYR A 191 0.18 -11.49 21.34
N PHE A 192 -0.59 -11.70 22.38
CA PHE A 192 -0.18 -12.38 23.63
C PHE A 192 -0.49 -13.90 23.67
N GLY A 193 -0.83 -14.49 22.52
CA GLY A 193 -1.14 -15.91 22.44
C GLY A 193 0.09 -16.81 22.24
N SER A 194 -0.14 -18.14 22.24
CA SER A 194 0.92 -19.11 22.00
C SER A 194 1.40 -19.09 20.54
N ASP A 195 2.69 -19.29 20.31
CA ASP A 195 3.33 -19.48 19.00
C ASP A 195 2.80 -20.68 18.21
N ARG A 196 2.14 -21.63 18.88
CA ARG A 196 1.43 -22.78 18.26
C ARG A 196 0.36 -22.37 17.26
N VAL A 197 -0.17 -21.15 17.36
CA VAL A 197 -1.12 -20.63 16.37
C VAL A 197 -0.53 -20.61 14.97
N VAL A 198 0.77 -20.32 14.83
CA VAL A 198 1.50 -20.32 13.56
C VAL A 198 1.47 -21.71 12.94
N ASP A 199 1.79 -22.76 13.72
CA ASP A 199 1.82 -24.16 13.27
C ASP A 199 0.42 -24.62 12.81
N ASP A 200 -0.63 -24.21 13.52
CA ASP A 200 -2.01 -24.54 13.18
C ASP A 200 -2.46 -23.86 11.87
N VAL A 201 -2.11 -22.61 11.65
CA VAL A 201 -2.46 -21.90 10.41
C VAL A 201 -1.67 -22.48 9.24
N ILE A 202 -0.36 -22.76 9.42
CA ILE A 202 0.46 -23.44 8.40
C ILE A 202 -0.13 -24.80 8.02
N ARG A 203 -0.54 -25.60 9.00
CA ARG A 203 -1.17 -26.91 8.74
C ARG A 203 -2.45 -26.79 7.91
N ARG A 204 -3.28 -25.76 8.17
CA ARG A 204 -4.50 -25.49 7.39
C ARG A 204 -4.16 -24.98 5.99
N LEU A 205 -3.20 -24.07 5.88
CA LEU A 205 -2.77 -23.50 4.61
C LEU A 205 -2.20 -24.58 3.68
N ARG A 206 -1.35 -25.48 4.19
CA ARG A 206 -0.80 -26.62 3.43
C ARG A 206 -1.86 -27.52 2.80
N LYS A 207 -3.06 -27.60 3.40
CA LYS A 207 -4.18 -28.40 2.85
C LYS A 207 -4.90 -27.71 1.70
N LYS A 208 -4.79 -26.39 1.62
CA LYS A 208 -5.50 -25.56 0.65
C LYS A 208 -4.63 -25.19 -0.56
N ILE A 209 -3.32 -25.14 -0.37
CA ILE A 209 -2.34 -24.83 -1.42
C ILE A 209 -1.50 -26.07 -1.70
N ASP A 210 -1.54 -26.58 -2.93
CA ASP A 210 -0.88 -27.84 -3.32
C ASP A 210 0.38 -27.64 -4.18
N LYS A 211 0.49 -26.50 -4.88
CA LYS A 211 1.63 -26.19 -5.76
C LYS A 211 2.78 -25.46 -5.05
N PHE A 212 2.53 -24.95 -3.85
CA PHE A 212 3.58 -24.47 -2.96
C PHE A 212 3.91 -25.52 -1.91
N THR A 213 5.17 -25.59 -1.53
CA THR A 213 5.59 -26.38 -0.38
C THR A 213 6.10 -25.43 0.72
N ILE A 214 5.43 -25.46 1.87
CA ILE A 214 5.95 -24.79 3.07
C ILE A 214 6.76 -25.86 3.84
N GLU A 215 8.07 -25.79 3.75
CA GLU A 215 8.97 -26.70 4.45
C GLU A 215 9.09 -26.30 5.92
N THR A 216 9.21 -27.30 6.81
CA THR A 216 9.57 -27.08 8.21
C THR A 216 11.06 -27.30 8.37
N VAL A 217 11.77 -26.27 8.83
CA VAL A 217 13.18 -26.38 9.25
C VAL A 217 13.20 -26.51 10.75
N TYR A 218 13.39 -27.74 11.24
CA TYR A 218 13.32 -28.04 12.67
C TYR A 218 14.29 -27.21 13.50
N GLY A 219 13.77 -26.60 14.57
CA GLY A 219 14.53 -25.71 15.45
C GLY A 219 14.68 -24.27 14.95
N TYR A 220 14.28 -23.95 13.71
CA TYR A 220 14.47 -22.63 13.13
C TYR A 220 13.17 -21.96 12.67
N GLY A 221 12.30 -22.66 11.93
CA GLY A 221 11.07 -22.05 11.40
C GLY A 221 10.57 -22.72 10.13
N TYR A 222 10.15 -21.88 9.17
CA TYR A 222 9.49 -22.33 7.93
C TYR A 222 10.06 -21.63 6.72
N LYS A 223 9.94 -22.27 5.55
CA LYS A 223 10.40 -21.76 4.27
C LYS A 223 9.41 -22.12 3.17
N LEU A 224 9.01 -21.17 2.34
CA LEU A 224 8.22 -21.41 1.15
C LEU A 224 9.14 -21.78 -0.02
N VAL A 225 8.89 -22.94 -0.63
CA VAL A 225 9.58 -23.39 -1.83
C VAL A 225 8.57 -23.80 -2.90
N TYR A 226 8.97 -23.75 -4.16
CA TYR A 226 8.13 -24.25 -5.26
C TYR A 226 8.29 -25.75 -5.40
N LYS A 227 7.21 -26.44 -5.72
CA LYS A 227 7.32 -27.75 -6.32
C LYS A 227 7.79 -27.57 -7.77
N SER A 228 8.99 -28.05 -8.05
CA SER A 228 9.46 -28.23 -9.44
C SER A 228 8.58 -29.22 -10.18
#